data_9a2a1bc3df7e9b7dd2f30d3f90c1d1fa
#
_entry.id   9a2a1bc3df7e9b7dd2f30d3f90c1d1fa
#
_cell.length_a   1.000
_cell.length_b   1.000
_cell.length_c   1.000
_cell.angle_alpha   90.00
_cell.angle_beta   90.00
_cell.angle_gamma   90.00
#
_symmetry.space_group_name_H-M   'P 1'
#
loop_
_entity.id
_entity.type
_entity.pdbx_description
1 polymer ?
#
loop_
_entity_poly.entity_id
_entity_poly.type
_entity_poly.pdbx_seq_one_letter_code
_entity_poly.pdbx_strand_id
1 'polypeptide(L)'
;VEIEVSDSYDNVSNLSFILKKSIKTSKNKTIPNIDKPDNSTKKLFYWYNENNFNTDDFKLSINKNYLYETIDFNYLVKDSMKGIYGKIHQCHFETVPLHKAAKISIRANVPSRLKDKVYIAKVKDNKFIYYGNKWENSYLSAKISQFGDFAVAADSIKPKITGLNIYPGKEIKNQTTIKCLIEDKESGIKKFEGKINGQWILMEYDHKRKLLQYDFNEIIKKGENLFTLDVFDMLGNVKKYSAKFYY
;
A
#
# COMPACT_ATOMS: atom_id res chain seq x y z
N VAL A 1 1.05 -21.09 28.49
CA VAL A 1 0.25 -21.17 27.27
C VAL A 1 0.60 -22.45 26.57
N GLU A 2 -0.40 -23.24 26.28
CA GLU A 2 -0.29 -24.45 25.49
C GLU A 2 -1.08 -24.22 24.20
N ILE A 3 -0.52 -24.59 23.08
CA ILE A 3 -1.15 -24.54 21.78
C ILE A 3 -1.06 -25.94 21.18
N GLU A 4 -2.20 -26.52 20.89
CA GLU A 4 -2.32 -27.79 20.18
C GLU A 4 -2.90 -27.50 18.77
N VAL A 5 -2.29 -28.10 17.77
CA VAL A 5 -2.76 -28.03 16.38
C VAL A 5 -2.85 -29.46 15.86
N SER A 6 -4.03 -29.83 15.39
CA SER A 6 -4.27 -31.11 14.71
C SER A 6 -4.64 -30.90 13.24
N ASP A 7 -4.19 -31.80 12.38
CA ASP A 7 -4.62 -31.86 10.99
C ASP A 7 -5.85 -32.78 10.81
N SER A 8 -6.34 -32.91 9.59
CA SER A 8 -7.51 -33.75 9.25
C SER A 8 -7.24 -35.28 9.35
N TYR A 9 -6.00 -35.68 9.67
CA TYR A 9 -5.57 -37.07 9.88
C TYR A 9 -5.19 -37.33 11.34
N ASP A 10 -5.62 -36.44 12.25
CA ASP A 10 -5.36 -36.51 13.69
C ASP A 10 -3.86 -36.48 14.09
N ASN A 11 -3.00 -35.97 13.21
CA ASN A 11 -1.63 -35.67 13.60
C ASN A 11 -1.62 -34.41 14.46
N VAL A 12 -1.05 -34.54 15.67
CA VAL A 12 -1.06 -33.45 16.67
C VAL A 12 0.34 -32.88 16.85
N SER A 13 0.44 -31.57 16.82
CA SER A 13 1.64 -30.83 17.21
C SER A 13 1.33 -29.92 18.38
N ASN A 14 2.15 -30.01 19.44
CA ASN A 14 2.00 -29.22 20.65
C ASN A 14 3.13 -28.25 20.84
N LEU A 15 2.79 -26.98 21.17
CA LEU A 15 3.73 -25.94 21.59
C LEU A 15 3.35 -25.44 22.96
N SER A 16 4.26 -25.55 23.93
CA SER A 16 4.07 -24.97 25.25
C SER A 16 5.14 -23.90 25.54
N PHE A 17 4.73 -22.78 26.13
CA PHE A 17 5.64 -21.74 26.59
C PHE A 17 5.07 -20.99 27.79
N ILE A 18 5.97 -20.43 28.60
CA ILE A 18 5.59 -19.64 29.78
C ILE A 18 5.69 -18.15 29.43
N LEU A 19 4.56 -17.43 29.49
CA LEU A 19 4.55 -15.99 29.44
C LEU A 19 4.86 -15.43 30.84
N LYS A 20 6.01 -14.78 30.99
CA LYS A 20 6.34 -14.01 32.20
C LYS A 20 6.12 -12.53 31.94
N LYS A 21 5.18 -11.91 32.65
CA LYS A 21 5.06 -10.45 32.67
C LYS A 21 6.28 -9.89 33.40
N SER A 22 7.23 -9.31 32.68
CA SER A 22 8.32 -8.56 33.29
C SER A 22 7.77 -7.19 33.72
N ILE A 23 7.53 -7.01 35.01
CA ILE A 23 7.35 -5.68 35.58
C ILE A 23 8.77 -5.09 35.66
N LYS A 24 9.18 -4.37 34.62
CA LYS A 24 10.38 -3.53 34.69
C LYS A 24 10.08 -2.37 35.65
N THR A 25 10.38 -2.54 36.92
CA THR A 25 10.67 -1.39 37.76
C THR A 25 11.83 -0.66 37.09
N SER A 26 11.59 0.54 36.63
CA SER A 26 12.62 1.39 36.04
C SER A 26 13.67 1.71 37.09
N LYS A 27 14.71 0.88 37.20
CA LYS A 27 15.98 1.34 37.71
C LYS A 27 16.59 2.23 36.63
N ASN A 28 16.77 3.49 36.98
CA ASN A 28 17.46 4.50 36.18
C ASN A 28 18.72 3.90 35.55
N LYS A 29 18.66 3.46 34.31
CA LYS A 29 19.83 3.37 33.47
C LYS A 29 20.05 4.77 32.90
N THR A 30 21.05 5.46 33.38
CA THR A 30 21.64 6.63 32.75
C THR A 30 22.00 6.25 31.32
N ILE A 31 21.14 6.61 30.38
CA ILE A 31 21.44 6.56 28.96
C ILE A 31 22.39 7.73 28.70
N PRO A 32 23.51 7.53 27.98
CA PRO A 32 24.38 8.65 27.63
C PRO A 32 23.54 9.68 26.89
N ASN A 33 23.53 10.92 27.42
CA ASN A 33 22.94 12.09 26.81
C ASN A 33 23.56 12.29 25.44
N ILE A 34 22.87 11.93 24.39
CA ILE A 34 23.05 12.52 23.08
C ILE A 34 22.01 13.61 23.02
N ASP A 35 22.39 14.82 23.33
CA ASP A 35 21.60 16.05 23.25
C ASP A 35 21.24 16.34 21.77
N LYS A 36 20.22 15.64 21.27
CA LYS A 36 19.36 16.19 20.23
C LYS A 36 18.05 16.55 20.90
N PRO A 37 17.55 17.80 20.73
CA PRO A 37 16.26 18.17 21.28
C PRO A 37 15.22 17.14 20.80
N ASP A 38 14.60 16.44 21.75
CA ASP A 38 13.49 15.52 21.47
C ASP A 38 12.28 16.38 21.07
N ASN A 39 12.18 16.72 19.78
CA ASN A 39 11.04 17.45 19.21
C ASN A 39 9.79 16.57 19.12
N SER A 40 9.76 15.43 19.80
CA SER A 40 8.59 14.56 19.81
C SER A 40 7.51 15.08 20.75
N THR A 41 6.26 15.07 20.29
CA THR A 41 5.09 15.32 21.12
C THR A 41 4.56 13.99 21.63
N LYS A 42 4.40 13.83 22.94
CA LYS A 42 3.85 12.63 23.58
C LYS A 42 2.46 12.90 24.10
N LYS A 43 1.55 11.92 23.94
CA LYS A 43 0.18 12.00 24.45
C LYS A 43 -0.31 10.59 24.81
N LEU A 44 -0.96 10.47 25.98
CA LEU A 44 -1.57 9.19 26.38
C LEU A 44 -2.86 8.94 25.59
N PHE A 45 -2.92 7.80 24.91
CA PHE A 45 -4.09 7.33 24.16
C PHE A 45 -4.68 6.11 24.86
N TYR A 46 -5.95 6.21 25.24
CA TYR A 46 -6.67 5.15 25.94
C TYR A 46 -7.39 4.25 24.94
N TRP A 47 -7.20 2.92 25.02
CA TRP A 47 -7.83 1.96 24.09
C TRP A 47 -9.36 2.00 24.13
N TYR A 48 -9.95 2.35 25.28
CA TYR A 48 -11.39 2.41 25.52
C TYR A 48 -12.03 3.77 25.19
N ASN A 49 -11.26 4.74 24.69
CA ASN A 49 -11.74 6.07 24.30
C ASN A 49 -11.49 6.34 22.81
N GLU A 50 -12.18 7.34 22.30
CA GLU A 50 -11.78 8.01 21.07
C GLU A 50 -10.54 8.85 21.34
N ASN A 51 -9.52 8.74 20.47
CA ASN A 51 -8.26 9.47 20.59
C ASN A 51 -8.03 10.31 19.34
N ASN A 52 -7.80 11.60 19.55
CA ASN A 52 -7.52 12.56 18.51
C ASN A 52 -6.20 13.28 18.79
N PHE A 53 -5.37 13.43 17.75
CA PHE A 53 -4.14 14.21 17.77
C PHE A 53 -4.13 15.12 16.55
N ASN A 54 -3.96 16.44 16.76
CA ASN A 54 -4.02 17.42 15.70
C ASN A 54 -2.86 18.41 15.83
N THR A 55 -2.22 18.68 14.71
CA THR A 55 -1.34 19.82 14.48
C THR A 55 -1.87 20.59 13.27
N ASP A 56 -1.20 21.69 12.88
CA ASP A 56 -1.60 22.45 11.68
C ASP A 56 -1.49 21.60 10.40
N ASP A 57 -0.53 20.68 10.34
CA ASP A 57 -0.24 19.91 9.13
C ASP A 57 -0.64 18.43 9.20
N PHE A 58 -0.93 17.92 10.41
CA PHE A 58 -1.24 16.50 10.60
C PHE A 58 -2.40 16.30 11.58
N LYS A 59 -3.29 15.39 11.23
CA LYS A 59 -4.40 14.94 12.08
C LYS A 59 -4.44 13.43 12.15
N LEU A 60 -4.69 12.89 13.34
CA LEU A 60 -4.92 11.47 13.60
C LEU A 60 -6.20 11.31 14.38
N SER A 61 -7.06 10.40 13.95
CA SER A 61 -8.26 9.98 14.69
C SER A 61 -8.28 8.47 14.81
N ILE A 62 -8.40 7.99 16.05
CA ILE A 62 -8.48 6.58 16.41
C ILE A 62 -9.77 6.40 17.22
N ASN A 63 -10.71 5.65 16.69
CA ASN A 63 -11.98 5.41 17.38
C ASN A 63 -11.78 4.49 18.60
N LYS A 64 -12.78 4.51 19.50
CA LYS A 64 -12.86 3.61 20.64
C LYS A 64 -12.64 2.15 20.22
N ASN A 65 -11.82 1.41 20.97
CA ASN A 65 -11.50 0.00 20.74
C ASN A 65 -10.71 -0.28 19.45
N TYR A 66 -10.02 0.73 18.88
CA TYR A 66 -9.13 0.55 17.73
C TYR A 66 -7.66 0.33 18.14
N LEU A 67 -7.36 0.48 19.42
CA LEU A 67 -6.11 0.09 20.04
C LEU A 67 -6.32 -1.20 20.86
N TYR A 68 -5.28 -2.04 20.99
CA TYR A 68 -5.31 -3.21 21.85
C TYR A 68 -5.09 -2.85 23.31
N GLU A 69 -4.37 -1.78 23.60
CA GLU A 69 -4.02 -1.30 24.93
C GLU A 69 -3.85 0.23 24.95
N THR A 70 -3.76 0.80 26.14
CA THR A 70 -3.37 2.20 26.32
C THR A 70 -1.90 2.39 25.93
N ILE A 71 -1.61 3.41 25.12
CA ILE A 71 -0.27 3.66 24.60
C ILE A 71 0.19 5.10 24.91
N ASP A 72 1.49 5.27 25.13
CA ASP A 72 2.16 6.58 25.11
C ASP A 72 2.42 6.95 23.65
N PHE A 73 1.41 7.55 23.00
CA PHE A 73 1.50 7.97 21.60
C PHE A 73 2.64 8.98 21.43
N ASN A 74 3.47 8.73 20.44
CA ASN A 74 4.60 9.58 20.08
C ASN A 74 4.42 10.11 18.65
N TYR A 75 4.60 11.41 18.48
CA TYR A 75 4.57 12.08 17.19
C TYR A 75 5.84 12.89 16.97
N LEU A 76 6.44 12.76 15.79
CA LEU A 76 7.64 13.48 15.39
C LEU A 76 7.53 13.94 13.95
N VAL A 77 7.97 15.15 13.67
CA VAL A 77 8.12 15.67 12.31
C VAL A 77 9.57 15.49 11.85
N LYS A 78 9.77 14.84 10.72
CA LYS A 78 11.07 14.62 10.09
C LYS A 78 11.20 15.49 8.84
N ASP A 79 12.45 15.74 8.44
CA ASP A 79 12.71 16.49 7.22
C ASP A 79 12.19 15.78 5.97
N SER A 80 11.90 16.57 4.95
CA SER A 80 11.48 16.11 3.65
C SER A 80 12.60 15.32 2.95
N MET A 81 12.21 14.48 2.02
CA MET A 81 13.11 13.78 1.11
C MET A 81 12.61 13.90 -0.34
N LYS A 82 13.46 13.53 -1.29
CA LYS A 82 13.08 13.57 -2.72
C LYS A 82 11.82 12.74 -2.99
N GLY A 83 10.86 13.34 -3.70
CA GLY A 83 9.58 12.69 -4.05
C GLY A 83 8.44 12.97 -3.07
N ILE A 84 8.69 13.73 -2.00
CA ILE A 84 7.71 14.11 -0.98
C ILE A 84 7.39 15.60 -1.08
N TYR A 85 6.12 15.93 -0.87
CA TYR A 85 5.60 17.29 -0.78
C TYR A 85 5.29 17.63 0.68
N GLY A 86 6.18 18.38 1.31
CA GLY A 86 6.09 18.76 2.73
C GLY A 86 7.01 17.94 3.63
N LYS A 87 6.60 17.70 4.85
CA LYS A 87 7.36 16.97 5.88
C LYS A 87 6.94 15.52 5.97
N ILE A 88 7.76 14.70 6.62
CA ILE A 88 7.41 13.34 7.00
C ILE A 88 6.88 13.37 8.43
N HIS A 89 5.71 12.79 8.63
CA HIS A 89 5.02 12.71 9.92
C HIS A 89 5.18 11.30 10.48
N GLN A 90 6.05 11.14 11.47
CA GLN A 90 6.11 9.89 12.23
C GLN A 90 4.91 9.83 13.16
N CYS A 91 3.96 8.98 12.80
CA CYS A 91 2.77 8.68 13.57
C CYS A 91 3.03 7.42 14.40
N HIS A 92 3.61 7.60 15.59
CA HIS A 92 4.00 6.55 16.52
C HIS A 92 5.01 5.53 15.95
N PHE A 93 5.17 4.40 16.64
CA PHE A 93 6.13 3.35 16.28
C PHE A 93 5.44 2.21 15.52
N GLU A 94 6.03 1.77 14.41
CA GLU A 94 5.50 0.71 13.56
C GLU A 94 5.32 -0.63 14.31
N THR A 95 6.05 -0.84 15.39
CA THR A 95 5.98 -2.04 16.23
C THR A 95 4.73 -2.12 17.11
N VAL A 96 3.98 -1.01 17.25
CA VAL A 96 2.71 -0.98 18.00
C VAL A 96 1.56 -1.27 17.05
N PRO A 97 0.81 -2.36 17.26
CA PRO A 97 -0.27 -2.73 16.34
C PRO A 97 -1.53 -1.88 16.54
N LEU A 98 -2.26 -1.64 15.45
CA LEU A 98 -3.63 -1.16 15.47
C LEU A 98 -4.59 -2.34 15.38
N HIS A 99 -5.63 -2.38 16.23
CA HIS A 99 -6.70 -3.38 16.14
C HIS A 99 -7.58 -3.16 14.91
N LYS A 100 -7.85 -1.88 14.59
CA LYS A 100 -8.59 -1.46 13.40
C LYS A 100 -7.95 -0.23 12.79
N ALA A 101 -8.28 0.04 11.52
CA ALA A 101 -7.69 1.13 10.77
C ALA A 101 -8.04 2.50 11.37
N ALA A 102 -7.02 3.29 11.68
CA ALA A 102 -7.13 4.68 12.10
C ALA A 102 -7.22 5.61 10.87
N LYS A 103 -7.69 6.84 11.06
CA LYS A 103 -7.70 7.87 10.02
C LYS A 103 -6.58 8.86 10.28
N ILE A 104 -5.77 9.13 9.25
CA ILE A 104 -4.84 10.24 9.22
C ILE A 104 -5.23 11.25 8.15
N SER A 105 -4.87 12.51 8.37
CA SER A 105 -4.98 13.57 7.37
C SER A 105 -3.74 14.44 7.41
N ILE A 106 -3.15 14.70 6.23
CA ILE A 106 -1.94 15.50 6.08
C ILE A 106 -2.28 16.71 5.20
N ARG A 107 -1.93 17.91 5.66
CA ARG A 107 -2.08 19.11 4.87
C ARG A 107 -1.18 19.01 3.64
N ALA A 108 -1.76 19.18 2.47
CA ALA A 108 -1.04 19.06 1.22
C ALA A 108 -0.99 20.41 0.49
N ASN A 109 0.19 21.01 0.47
CA ASN A 109 0.45 22.19 -0.35
C ASN A 109 1.22 21.74 -1.59
N VAL A 110 0.49 21.46 -2.67
CA VAL A 110 1.03 20.94 -3.92
C VAL A 110 0.62 21.81 -5.09
N PRO A 111 1.42 21.89 -6.17
CA PRO A 111 1.04 22.60 -7.38
C PRO A 111 -0.31 22.09 -7.93
N SER A 112 -1.15 23.01 -8.41
CA SER A 112 -2.51 22.67 -8.89
C SER A 112 -2.54 21.55 -9.92
N ARG A 113 -1.53 21.47 -10.81
CA ARG A 113 -1.37 20.41 -11.82
C ARG A 113 -1.19 19.00 -11.25
N LEU A 114 -0.80 18.89 -9.98
CA LEU A 114 -0.57 17.62 -9.28
C LEU A 114 -1.69 17.26 -8.31
N LYS A 115 -2.72 18.09 -8.15
CA LYS A 115 -3.77 17.90 -7.15
C LYS A 115 -4.42 16.51 -7.21
N ASP A 116 -4.65 15.99 -8.42
CA ASP A 116 -5.25 14.67 -8.63
C ASP A 116 -4.21 13.53 -8.70
N LYS A 117 -2.92 13.89 -8.53
CA LYS A 117 -1.78 12.96 -8.64
C LYS A 117 -1.04 12.77 -7.32
N VAL A 118 -1.55 13.29 -6.21
CA VAL A 118 -0.95 13.14 -4.89
C VAL A 118 -1.71 12.15 -4.03
N TYR A 119 -1.00 11.54 -3.10
CA TYR A 119 -1.52 10.54 -2.18
C TYR A 119 -0.75 10.57 -0.85
N ILE A 120 -1.35 10.01 0.20
CA ILE A 120 -0.65 9.71 1.43
C ILE A 120 0.15 8.42 1.23
N ALA A 121 1.45 8.54 1.36
CA ALA A 121 2.40 7.45 1.32
C ALA A 121 2.88 7.09 2.73
N LYS A 122 2.96 5.79 3.04
CA LYS A 122 3.84 5.31 4.11
C LYS A 122 5.26 5.28 3.58
N VAL A 123 6.17 5.92 4.28
CA VAL A 123 7.59 5.99 3.92
C VAL A 123 8.32 4.88 4.67
N LYS A 124 8.91 3.94 3.94
CA LYS A 124 9.71 2.85 4.51
C LYS A 124 10.87 2.49 3.57
N ASP A 125 12.09 2.46 4.10
CA ASP A 125 13.30 2.09 3.35
C ASP A 125 13.43 2.87 2.01
N ASN A 126 13.18 4.17 2.04
CA ASN A 126 13.13 5.06 0.87
C ASN A 126 12.11 4.66 -0.21
N LYS A 127 11.12 3.84 0.15
CA LYS A 127 9.99 3.47 -0.70
C LYS A 127 8.71 4.15 -0.23
N PHE A 128 7.81 4.39 -1.17
CA PHE A 128 6.50 4.97 -0.93
C PHE A 128 5.42 3.92 -1.13
N ILE A 129 4.64 3.65 -0.09
CA ILE A 129 3.53 2.69 -0.13
C ILE A 129 2.23 3.50 -0.12
N TYR A 130 1.40 3.33 -1.13
CA TYR A 130 0.11 4.03 -1.25
C TYR A 130 -0.85 3.63 -0.12
N TYR A 131 -1.44 4.65 0.54
CA TYR A 131 -2.47 4.46 1.56
C TYR A 131 -3.81 5.12 1.21
N GLY A 132 -3.82 6.18 0.41
CA GLY A 132 -5.04 6.84 -0.02
C GLY A 132 -4.81 8.27 -0.51
N ASN A 133 -5.82 8.81 -1.20
CA ASN A 133 -5.72 10.14 -1.82
C ASN A 133 -7.05 10.94 -1.71
N LYS A 134 -7.83 10.70 -0.67
CA LYS A 134 -9.10 11.43 -0.50
C LYS A 134 -8.85 12.84 -0.01
N TRP A 135 -9.24 13.84 -0.80
CA TRP A 135 -9.22 15.22 -0.39
C TRP A 135 -10.37 15.55 0.57
N GLU A 136 -10.04 16.23 1.67
CA GLU A 136 -10.97 16.83 2.62
C GLU A 136 -10.47 18.25 2.89
N ASN A 137 -11.04 19.24 2.18
CA ASN A 137 -10.56 20.63 2.13
C ASN A 137 -9.09 20.72 1.69
N SER A 138 -8.18 21.22 2.55
CA SER A 138 -6.75 21.34 2.28
C SER A 138 -5.93 20.14 2.76
N TYR A 139 -6.57 19.05 3.17
CA TYR A 139 -5.93 17.84 3.67
C TYR A 139 -6.18 16.66 2.74
N LEU A 140 -5.15 15.85 2.54
CA LEU A 140 -5.31 14.48 2.06
C LEU A 140 -5.61 13.57 3.25
N SER A 141 -6.55 12.66 3.12
CA SER A 141 -6.96 11.72 4.16
C SER A 141 -6.81 10.28 3.68
N ALA A 142 -6.39 9.40 4.59
CA ALA A 142 -6.27 7.97 4.38
C ALA A 142 -6.59 7.19 5.65
N LYS A 143 -6.96 5.91 5.48
CA LYS A 143 -7.03 4.93 6.56
C LYS A 143 -5.70 4.20 6.65
N ILE A 144 -5.12 4.14 7.85
CA ILE A 144 -3.88 3.42 8.12
C ILE A 144 -4.17 2.19 8.99
N SER A 145 -3.60 1.04 8.62
CA SER A 145 -3.67 -0.21 9.37
C SER A 145 -2.46 -0.43 10.29
N GLN A 146 -1.45 0.41 10.19
CA GLN A 146 -0.22 0.39 10.98
C GLN A 146 0.24 1.81 11.25
N PHE A 147 0.88 2.04 12.37
CA PHE A 147 1.64 3.25 12.63
C PHE A 147 2.92 3.31 11.78
N GLY A 148 3.64 4.42 11.81
CA GLY A 148 4.89 4.64 11.11
C GLY A 148 5.02 6.03 10.51
N ASP A 149 5.85 6.17 9.49
CA ASP A 149 6.17 7.42 8.82
C ASP A 149 5.22 7.65 7.64
N PHE A 150 4.55 8.80 7.60
CA PHE A 150 3.64 9.15 6.52
C PHE A 150 3.96 10.52 5.94
N ALA A 151 3.76 10.67 4.64
CA ALA A 151 3.97 11.91 3.93
C ALA A 151 3.06 12.02 2.70
N VAL A 152 3.01 13.20 2.08
CA VAL A 152 2.37 13.38 0.79
C VAL A 152 3.37 13.10 -0.32
N ALA A 153 3.09 12.15 -1.18
CA ALA A 153 3.85 11.85 -2.39
C ALA A 153 2.99 12.10 -3.63
N ALA A 154 3.63 12.12 -4.80
CA ALA A 154 2.91 12.27 -6.08
C ALA A 154 3.33 11.16 -7.05
N ASP A 155 2.36 10.74 -7.86
CA ASP A 155 2.58 9.83 -8.96
C ASP A 155 1.88 10.34 -10.24
N SER A 156 2.67 10.70 -11.23
CA SER A 156 2.23 11.08 -12.58
C SER A 156 2.80 10.14 -13.66
N ILE A 157 3.42 9.04 -13.24
CA ILE A 157 4.06 8.06 -14.12
C ILE A 157 3.04 6.99 -14.45
N LYS A 158 2.95 6.61 -15.71
CA LYS A 158 2.05 5.54 -16.15
C LYS A 158 2.63 4.18 -15.78
N PRO A 159 1.78 3.18 -15.48
CA PRO A 159 2.20 1.80 -15.35
C PRO A 159 3.04 1.31 -16.54
N LYS A 160 3.86 0.31 -16.31
CA LYS A 160 4.64 -0.37 -17.34
C LYS A 160 3.98 -1.69 -17.72
N ILE A 161 4.01 -1.99 -19.03
CA ILE A 161 3.66 -3.30 -19.59
C ILE A 161 4.91 -3.80 -20.30
N THR A 162 5.44 -4.97 -19.91
CA THR A 162 6.66 -5.55 -20.47
C THR A 162 6.50 -7.05 -20.69
N GLY A 163 7.40 -7.67 -21.45
CA GLY A 163 7.40 -9.12 -21.67
C GLY A 163 6.12 -9.66 -22.33
N LEU A 164 5.43 -8.82 -23.11
CA LEU A 164 4.21 -9.21 -23.79
C LEU A 164 4.52 -10.17 -24.93
N ASN A 165 3.87 -11.35 -24.93
CA ASN A 165 4.05 -12.38 -25.94
C ASN A 165 3.11 -12.25 -27.14
N ILE A 166 2.30 -11.18 -27.19
CA ILE A 166 1.50 -10.73 -28.33
C ILE A 166 2.04 -9.38 -28.81
N TYR A 167 2.30 -9.25 -30.10
CA TYR A 167 2.79 -8.02 -30.74
C TYR A 167 2.17 -7.89 -32.14
N PRO A 168 2.21 -6.69 -32.75
CA PRO A 168 1.62 -6.46 -34.07
C PRO A 168 2.15 -7.42 -35.13
N GLY A 169 1.25 -8.11 -35.84
CA GLY A 169 1.58 -9.08 -36.89
C GLY A 169 1.99 -10.46 -36.38
N LYS A 170 1.95 -10.73 -35.09
CA LYS A 170 2.29 -12.05 -34.52
C LYS A 170 1.35 -13.13 -35.08
N GLU A 171 1.95 -14.18 -35.64
CA GLU A 171 1.26 -15.44 -35.94
C GLU A 171 1.37 -16.39 -34.75
N ILE A 172 0.24 -16.93 -34.31
CA ILE A 172 0.14 -17.87 -33.20
C ILE A 172 -0.11 -19.28 -33.78
N LYS A 173 0.85 -20.19 -33.58
CA LYS A 173 0.73 -21.59 -34.03
C LYS A 173 0.35 -22.54 -32.89
N ASN A 174 1.13 -22.48 -31.78
CA ASN A 174 0.99 -23.38 -30.63
C ASN A 174 0.86 -22.64 -29.30
N GLN A 175 0.73 -21.33 -29.33
CA GLN A 175 0.54 -20.52 -28.12
C GLN A 175 -0.89 -20.59 -27.67
N THR A 176 -1.12 -20.89 -26.40
CA THR A 176 -2.44 -21.01 -25.78
C THR A 176 -2.74 -19.90 -24.78
N THR A 177 -1.77 -18.98 -24.57
CA THR A 177 -1.91 -17.95 -23.54
C THR A 177 -1.35 -16.61 -24.00
N ILE A 178 -1.97 -15.52 -23.56
CA ILE A 178 -1.38 -14.17 -23.59
C ILE A 178 -0.77 -13.90 -22.20
N LYS A 179 0.49 -13.46 -22.18
CA LYS A 179 1.21 -13.14 -20.95
C LYS A 179 1.95 -11.82 -21.07
N CYS A 180 1.95 -11.05 -19.99
CA CYS A 180 2.81 -9.88 -19.83
C CYS A 180 3.11 -9.61 -18.35
N LEU A 181 4.12 -8.79 -18.09
CA LEU A 181 4.37 -8.24 -16.76
C LEU A 181 3.80 -6.83 -16.70
N ILE A 182 3.05 -6.54 -15.63
CA ILE A 182 2.54 -5.20 -15.35
C ILE A 182 3.09 -4.72 -14.01
N GLU A 183 3.59 -3.49 -13.97
CA GLU A 183 4.17 -2.90 -12.77
C GLU A 183 3.89 -1.39 -12.72
N ASP A 184 3.61 -0.93 -11.52
CA ASP A 184 3.71 0.47 -11.14
C ASP A 184 4.48 0.55 -9.82
N LYS A 185 5.56 1.35 -9.79
CA LYS A 185 6.48 1.42 -8.64
C LYS A 185 6.10 2.50 -7.64
N GLU A 186 5.32 3.45 -8.08
CA GLU A 186 4.97 4.65 -7.32
C GLU A 186 3.69 4.41 -6.50
N SER A 187 2.55 4.37 -7.15
CA SER A 187 1.26 4.19 -6.47
C SER A 187 0.71 2.76 -6.51
N GLY A 188 1.24 1.92 -7.40
CA GLY A 188 0.82 0.53 -7.60
C GLY A 188 -0.33 0.38 -8.59
N ILE A 189 -0.58 -0.87 -9.02
CA ILE A 189 -1.65 -1.21 -9.97
C ILE A 189 -3.00 -1.19 -9.25
N LYS A 190 -3.96 -0.43 -9.80
CA LYS A 190 -5.34 -0.37 -9.35
C LYS A 190 -6.23 -1.40 -10.04
N LYS A 191 -6.15 -1.43 -11.39
CA LYS A 191 -6.93 -2.34 -12.23
C LYS A 191 -6.31 -2.50 -13.61
N PHE A 192 -6.76 -3.50 -14.32
CA PHE A 192 -6.46 -3.71 -15.73
C PHE A 192 -7.69 -4.19 -16.47
N GLU A 193 -7.76 -3.92 -17.77
CA GLU A 193 -8.86 -4.32 -18.63
C GLU A 193 -8.30 -4.86 -19.96
N GLY A 194 -8.41 -6.17 -20.17
CA GLY A 194 -8.06 -6.84 -21.41
C GLY A 194 -9.29 -7.06 -22.29
N LYS A 195 -9.12 -6.91 -23.61
CA LYS A 195 -10.16 -7.25 -24.59
C LYS A 195 -9.55 -7.95 -25.80
N ILE A 196 -10.32 -8.86 -26.40
CA ILE A 196 -10.05 -9.45 -27.72
C ILE A 196 -11.23 -9.16 -28.61
N ASN A 197 -11.00 -8.56 -29.79
CA ASN A 197 -12.02 -8.17 -30.75
C ASN A 197 -13.13 -7.28 -30.12
N GLY A 198 -12.76 -6.44 -29.15
CA GLY A 198 -13.65 -5.57 -28.39
C GLY A 198 -14.39 -6.25 -27.24
N GLN A 199 -14.37 -7.58 -27.14
CA GLN A 199 -14.99 -8.35 -26.07
C GLN A 199 -14.04 -8.43 -24.87
N TRP A 200 -14.55 -8.13 -23.66
CA TRP A 200 -13.78 -8.25 -22.42
C TRP A 200 -13.35 -9.70 -22.16
N ILE A 201 -12.13 -9.87 -21.64
CA ILE A 201 -11.57 -11.16 -21.26
C ILE A 201 -11.14 -11.15 -19.79
N LEU A 202 -11.34 -12.26 -19.10
CA LEU A 202 -10.86 -12.44 -17.73
C LEU A 202 -9.37 -12.74 -17.76
N MET A 203 -8.56 -11.79 -17.28
CA MET A 203 -7.12 -11.97 -17.11
C MET A 203 -6.79 -12.23 -15.63
N GLU A 204 -5.90 -13.17 -15.37
CA GLU A 204 -5.42 -13.49 -14.02
C GLU A 204 -4.14 -12.73 -13.70
N TYR A 205 -4.05 -12.19 -12.49
CA TYR A 205 -2.90 -11.41 -12.04
C TYR A 205 -2.21 -12.02 -10.81
N ASP A 206 -0.97 -12.49 -11.02
CA ASP A 206 -0.08 -12.89 -9.93
C ASP A 206 0.72 -11.67 -9.43
N HIS A 207 0.33 -11.13 -8.29
CA HIS A 207 0.97 -9.96 -7.67
C HIS A 207 2.45 -10.17 -7.33
N LYS A 208 2.84 -11.39 -6.92
CA LYS A 208 4.23 -11.68 -6.53
C LYS A 208 5.15 -11.69 -7.75
N ARG A 209 4.66 -12.26 -8.85
CA ARG A 209 5.39 -12.34 -10.12
C ARG A 209 5.14 -11.14 -11.02
N LYS A 210 4.18 -10.26 -10.66
CA LYS A 210 3.67 -9.16 -11.50
C LYS A 210 3.16 -9.63 -12.86
N LEU A 211 2.80 -10.89 -12.96
CA LEU A 211 2.41 -11.58 -14.19
C LEU A 211 0.91 -11.45 -14.39
N LEU A 212 0.52 -10.91 -15.55
CA LEU A 212 -0.84 -10.91 -16.06
C LEU A 212 -0.97 -11.95 -17.17
N GLN A 213 -1.95 -12.84 -17.07
CA GLN A 213 -2.15 -13.95 -17.99
C GLN A 213 -3.61 -14.08 -18.39
N TYR A 214 -3.84 -14.51 -19.64
CA TYR A 214 -5.13 -14.97 -20.17
C TYR A 214 -4.92 -16.26 -20.94
N ASP A 215 -5.68 -17.28 -20.60
CA ASP A 215 -5.72 -18.54 -21.34
C ASP A 215 -6.78 -18.48 -22.43
N PHE A 216 -6.43 -18.96 -23.64
CA PHE A 216 -7.29 -18.86 -24.81
C PHE A 216 -8.58 -19.66 -24.64
N ASN A 217 -9.66 -19.08 -25.14
CA ASN A 217 -10.99 -19.68 -25.21
C ASN A 217 -11.64 -19.36 -26.58
N GLU A 218 -12.92 -19.58 -26.71
CA GLU A 218 -13.71 -19.43 -27.93
C GLU A 218 -13.78 -17.98 -28.50
N ILE A 219 -13.30 -16.98 -27.75
CA ILE A 219 -13.27 -15.57 -28.17
C ILE A 219 -12.24 -15.35 -29.29
N ILE A 220 -11.18 -16.15 -29.33
CA ILE A 220 -10.15 -16.08 -30.35
C ILE A 220 -10.67 -16.76 -31.61
N LYS A 221 -10.69 -16.03 -32.72
CA LYS A 221 -11.18 -16.47 -34.00
C LYS A 221 -10.02 -16.83 -34.94
N LYS A 222 -10.29 -17.76 -35.85
CA LYS A 222 -9.35 -18.03 -36.95
C LYS A 222 -9.14 -16.76 -37.80
N GLY A 223 -7.89 -16.43 -38.09
CA GLY A 223 -7.48 -15.24 -38.82
C GLY A 223 -7.09 -14.07 -37.91
N GLU A 224 -7.39 -12.84 -38.34
CA GLU A 224 -6.99 -11.62 -37.60
C GLU A 224 -7.80 -11.43 -36.32
N ASN A 225 -7.09 -11.16 -35.22
CA ASN A 225 -7.67 -10.78 -33.94
C ASN A 225 -6.99 -9.48 -33.44
N LEU A 226 -7.74 -8.67 -32.69
CA LEU A 226 -7.24 -7.46 -32.04
C LEU A 226 -7.23 -7.65 -30.52
N PHE A 227 -6.04 -7.65 -29.91
CA PHE A 227 -5.86 -7.59 -28.46
C PHE A 227 -5.66 -6.16 -28.01
N THR A 228 -6.37 -5.75 -26.95
CA THR A 228 -6.13 -4.47 -26.25
C THR A 228 -5.99 -4.70 -24.76
N LEU A 229 -5.12 -3.91 -24.11
CA LEU A 229 -4.89 -3.95 -22.68
C LEU A 229 -4.71 -2.53 -22.15
N ASP A 230 -5.58 -2.13 -21.24
CA ASP A 230 -5.47 -0.90 -20.47
C ASP A 230 -5.08 -1.24 -19.02
N VAL A 231 -3.98 -0.65 -18.51
CA VAL A 231 -3.51 -0.83 -17.14
C VAL A 231 -3.54 0.51 -16.42
N PHE A 232 -4.18 0.55 -15.26
CA PHE A 232 -4.41 1.76 -14.44
C PHE A 232 -3.67 1.64 -13.12
N ASP A 233 -3.01 2.71 -12.70
CA ASP A 233 -2.49 2.85 -11.33
C ASP A 233 -3.55 3.40 -10.36
N MET A 234 -3.16 3.60 -9.08
CA MET A 234 -4.06 4.11 -8.05
C MET A 234 -4.45 5.57 -8.25
N LEU A 235 -3.67 6.37 -9.00
CA LEU A 235 -3.88 7.78 -9.30
C LEU A 235 -4.52 8.02 -10.69
N GLY A 236 -4.93 6.92 -11.36
CA GLY A 236 -5.61 7.00 -12.65
C GLY A 236 -4.69 7.30 -13.84
N ASN A 237 -3.36 7.14 -13.71
CA ASN A 237 -2.52 7.13 -14.89
C ASN A 237 -2.72 5.80 -15.63
N VAL A 238 -2.75 5.88 -16.97
CA VAL A 238 -3.13 4.72 -17.81
C VAL A 238 -2.03 4.42 -18.81
N LYS A 239 -1.61 3.15 -18.87
CA LYS A 239 -0.86 2.59 -19.99
C LYS A 239 -1.80 1.77 -20.85
N LYS A 240 -1.87 2.12 -22.13
CA LYS A 240 -2.64 1.41 -23.15
C LYS A 240 -1.73 0.63 -24.06
N TYR A 241 -2.16 -0.57 -24.44
CA TYR A 241 -1.50 -1.43 -25.42
C TYR A 241 -2.53 -1.96 -26.41
N SER A 242 -2.12 -2.13 -27.67
CA SER A 242 -2.96 -2.69 -28.73
C SER A 242 -2.10 -3.43 -29.73
N ALA A 243 -2.52 -4.62 -30.13
CA ALA A 243 -1.84 -5.41 -31.17
C ALA A 243 -2.82 -6.27 -31.95
N LYS A 244 -2.69 -6.25 -33.28
CA LYS A 244 -3.30 -7.24 -34.17
C LYS A 244 -2.42 -8.47 -34.23
N PHE A 245 -3.00 -9.66 -34.13
CA PHE A 245 -2.34 -10.94 -34.23
C PHE A 245 -3.20 -11.94 -35.03
N TYR A 246 -2.59 -13.01 -35.50
CA TYR A 246 -3.24 -14.01 -36.34
C TYR A 246 -3.19 -15.39 -35.67
N TYR A 247 -4.38 -16.02 -35.62
CA TYR A 247 -4.60 -17.35 -35.01
C TYR A 247 -5.10 -18.35 -36.05
#